data_c09a010b8da7f15eb748775b5c2e7135
#
_entry.id   c09a010b8da7f15eb748775b5c2e7135
#
_cell.length_a   1.000
_cell.length_b   1.000
_cell.length_c   1.000
_cell.angle_alpha   90.00
_cell.angle_beta   90.00
_cell.angle_gamma   90.00
#
_symmetry.space_group_name_H-M   'P 1'
#
loop_
_entity.id
_entity.type
_entity.pdbx_description
1 polymer ?
#
loop_
_entity_poly.entity_id
_entity_poly.type
_entity_poly.pdbx_seq_one_letter_code
_entity_poly.pdbx_strand_id
1 'polypeptide(L)'
;MITKYLEVGDNDWGVLLNYDFDLLDYDDIAAVLYSFGMNEKNIRKSMRILSAPNTGMAISNDGLRMTSIYIGRATSPSQFWNTLNHELYHATTAIIDYYGEPYDQEPAAHLHGELMRLAVEAIGEPCR
;
A
#
# COMPACT_ATOMS: atom_id res chain seq x y z
N MET A 1 -13.57 -1.97 6.75
CA MET A 1 -12.31 -1.56 6.10
C MET A 1 -12.44 -0.16 5.53
N ILE A 2 -11.43 0.64 5.73
CA ILE A 2 -11.35 1.98 5.15
C ILE A 2 -10.41 1.91 3.95
N THR A 3 -10.83 2.47 2.82
CA THR A 3 -10.02 2.52 1.61
C THR A 3 -9.91 3.96 1.14
N LYS A 4 -8.68 4.44 0.94
CA LYS A 4 -8.39 5.76 0.38
C LYS A 4 -7.64 5.59 -0.93
N TYR A 5 -8.00 6.39 -1.92
CA TYR A 5 -7.35 6.37 -3.22
C TYR A 5 -6.43 7.57 -3.37
N LEU A 6 -5.19 7.30 -3.75
CA LEU A 6 -4.22 8.34 -4.06
C LEU A 6 -3.94 8.29 -5.56
N GLU A 7 -3.98 9.44 -6.20
CA GLU A 7 -3.65 9.57 -7.62
C GLU A 7 -2.30 10.25 -7.75
N VAL A 8 -1.36 9.56 -8.39
CA VAL A 8 -0.04 10.11 -8.67
C VAL A 8 -0.09 10.65 -10.09
N GLY A 9 -0.52 11.92 -10.23
CA GLY A 9 -0.89 12.50 -11.50
C GLY A 9 0.18 12.47 -12.57
N ASP A 10 1.40 12.81 -12.20
CA ASP A 10 2.52 12.86 -13.15
C ASP A 10 2.92 11.48 -13.65
N ASN A 11 2.65 10.44 -12.88
CA ASN A 11 3.02 9.07 -13.21
C ASN A 11 1.86 8.24 -13.73
N ASP A 12 0.63 8.79 -13.73
CA ASP A 12 -0.57 8.08 -14.14
C ASP A 12 -0.72 6.74 -13.42
N TRP A 13 -0.58 6.78 -12.09
CA TRP A 13 -0.57 5.60 -11.23
C TRP A 13 -1.50 5.81 -10.05
N GLY A 14 -2.27 4.78 -9.70
CA GLY A 14 -3.17 4.82 -8.55
C GLY A 14 -2.62 4.02 -7.38
N VAL A 15 -2.82 4.52 -6.18
CA VAL A 15 -2.47 3.80 -4.95
C VAL A 15 -3.70 3.70 -4.07
N LEU A 16 -4.09 2.48 -3.73
CA LEU A 16 -5.17 2.22 -2.79
C LEU A 16 -4.56 1.96 -1.42
N LEU A 17 -5.01 2.73 -0.42
CA LEU A 17 -4.62 2.53 0.98
C LEU A 17 -5.79 1.88 1.71
N ASN A 18 -5.58 0.68 2.22
CA ASN A 18 -6.60 -0.09 2.93
C ASN A 18 -6.16 -0.32 4.36
N TYR A 19 -6.99 0.07 5.30
CA TYR A 19 -6.66 -0.07 6.72
C TYR A 19 -7.95 -0.25 7.53
N ASP A 20 -7.81 -0.50 8.82
CA ASP A 20 -8.93 -0.69 9.74
C ASP A 20 -9.84 -1.84 9.27
N PHE A 21 -9.23 -2.97 8.92
CA PHE A 21 -9.96 -4.16 8.48
C PHE A 21 -9.85 -5.27 9.55
N ASP A 22 -10.80 -6.19 9.49
CA ASP A 22 -10.85 -7.36 10.36
C ASP A 22 -11.08 -8.64 9.54
N LEU A 23 -11.36 -9.75 10.22
CA LEU A 23 -11.56 -11.05 9.58
C LEU A 23 -12.72 -11.05 8.57
N LEU A 24 -13.73 -10.20 8.78
CA LEU A 24 -14.88 -10.13 7.87
C LEU A 24 -14.49 -9.52 6.51
N ASP A 25 -13.41 -8.76 6.47
CA ASP A 25 -12.93 -8.12 5.24
C ASP A 25 -11.98 -9.01 4.44
N TYR A 26 -11.57 -10.16 4.97
CA TYR A 26 -10.52 -10.98 4.35
C TYR A 26 -10.91 -11.53 2.97
N ASP A 27 -12.18 -11.86 2.75
CA ASP A 27 -12.61 -12.31 1.43
C ASP A 27 -12.51 -11.22 0.38
N ASP A 28 -12.84 -9.98 0.76
CA ASP A 28 -12.71 -8.82 -0.13
C ASP A 28 -11.25 -8.54 -0.44
N ILE A 29 -10.39 -8.61 0.57
CA ILE A 29 -8.94 -8.43 0.39
C ILE A 29 -8.40 -9.52 -0.54
N ALA A 30 -8.77 -10.77 -0.31
CA ALA A 30 -8.32 -11.89 -1.13
C ALA A 30 -8.74 -11.71 -2.60
N ALA A 31 -9.95 -11.22 -2.85
CA ALA A 31 -10.44 -10.97 -4.20
C ALA A 31 -9.59 -9.91 -4.92
N VAL A 32 -9.20 -8.84 -4.22
CA VAL A 32 -8.33 -7.82 -4.80
C VAL A 32 -6.94 -8.39 -5.10
N LEU A 33 -6.37 -9.13 -4.16
CA LEU A 33 -5.06 -9.74 -4.36
C LEU A 33 -5.06 -10.68 -5.57
N TYR A 34 -6.11 -11.45 -5.71
CA TYR A 34 -6.28 -12.33 -6.88
C TYR A 34 -6.36 -11.52 -8.18
N SER A 35 -7.13 -10.44 -8.18
CA SER A 35 -7.24 -9.56 -9.35
C SER A 35 -5.93 -8.89 -9.73
N PHE A 36 -5.00 -8.73 -8.78
CA PHE A 36 -3.67 -8.18 -9.02
C PHE A 36 -2.67 -9.25 -9.47
N GLY A 37 -3.10 -10.51 -9.59
CA GLY A 37 -2.26 -11.58 -10.11
C GLY A 37 -1.66 -12.50 -9.06
N MET A 38 -2.02 -12.35 -7.80
CA MET A 38 -1.49 -13.21 -6.74
C MET A 38 -2.19 -14.58 -6.76
N ASN A 39 -1.43 -15.66 -6.62
CA ASN A 39 -2.00 -17.00 -6.55
C ASN A 39 -2.55 -17.32 -5.15
N GLU A 40 -3.37 -18.37 -5.07
CA GLU A 40 -4.04 -18.75 -3.83
C GLU A 40 -3.10 -19.01 -2.67
N LYS A 41 -1.98 -19.68 -2.93
CA LYS A 41 -0.98 -19.98 -1.90
C LYS A 41 -0.41 -18.69 -1.29
N ASN A 42 -0.08 -17.73 -2.13
CA ASN A 42 0.48 -16.45 -1.69
C ASN A 42 -0.59 -15.57 -1.02
N ILE A 43 -1.85 -15.66 -1.47
CA ILE A 43 -2.96 -14.97 -0.81
C ILE A 43 -3.10 -15.47 0.63
N ARG A 44 -3.11 -16.78 0.84
CA ARG A 44 -3.20 -17.35 2.20
C ARG A 44 -2.03 -16.92 3.08
N LYS A 45 -0.83 -16.89 2.51
CA LYS A 45 0.35 -16.42 3.24
C LYS A 45 0.22 -14.94 3.62
N SER A 46 -0.26 -14.13 2.70
CA SER A 46 -0.48 -12.69 2.94
C SER A 46 -1.51 -12.45 4.03
N MET A 47 -2.62 -13.19 4.01
CA MET A 47 -3.64 -13.08 5.05
C MET A 47 -3.08 -13.41 6.43
N ARG A 48 -2.21 -14.42 6.50
CA ARG A 48 -1.54 -14.79 7.75
C ARG A 48 -0.63 -13.66 8.25
N ILE A 49 0.12 -13.04 7.36
CA ILE A 49 0.98 -11.90 7.71
C ILE A 49 0.14 -10.75 8.24
N LEU A 50 -0.93 -10.39 7.53
CA LEU A 50 -1.79 -9.27 7.91
C LEU A 50 -2.57 -9.49 9.20
N SER A 51 -2.69 -10.73 9.68
CA SER A 51 -3.34 -11.03 10.95
C SER A 51 -2.47 -10.65 12.16
N ALA A 52 -1.17 -10.49 11.98
CA ALA A 52 -0.27 -10.05 13.03
C ALA A 52 -0.28 -8.51 13.16
N PRO A 53 -0.08 -7.95 14.37
CA PRO A 53 -0.07 -6.51 14.53
C PRO A 53 1.19 -5.87 13.90
N ASN A 54 1.05 -4.61 13.52
CA ASN A 54 2.13 -3.79 12.96
C ASN A 54 2.75 -4.36 11.68
N THR A 55 1.94 -5.04 10.88
CA THR A 55 2.34 -5.58 9.59
C THR A 55 1.62 -4.86 8.46
N GLY A 56 2.20 -4.92 7.29
CA GLY A 56 1.61 -4.37 6.09
C GLY A 56 2.01 -5.16 4.86
N MET A 57 1.41 -4.80 3.74
CA MET A 57 1.69 -5.42 2.47
C MET A 57 1.39 -4.45 1.34
N ALA A 58 2.20 -4.52 0.29
CA ALA A 58 1.93 -3.80 -0.95
C ALA A 58 1.99 -4.77 -2.10
N ILE A 59 1.04 -4.64 -3.02
CA ILE A 59 1.04 -5.39 -4.27
C ILE A 59 0.77 -4.42 -5.41
N SER A 60 1.54 -4.56 -6.48
CA SER A 60 1.41 -3.71 -7.66
C SER A 60 1.07 -4.55 -8.88
N ASN A 61 0.33 -3.94 -9.80
CA ASN A 61 0.02 -4.52 -11.10
C ASN A 61 0.31 -3.47 -12.16
N ASP A 62 1.30 -3.74 -13.00
CA ASP A 62 1.77 -2.80 -14.03
C ASP A 62 0.70 -2.57 -15.10
N GLY A 63 -0.05 -3.61 -15.45
CA GLY A 63 -1.12 -3.50 -16.43
C GLY A 63 -2.24 -2.58 -16.00
N LEU A 64 -2.53 -2.53 -14.70
CA LEU A 64 -3.51 -1.64 -14.12
C LEU A 64 -2.91 -0.29 -13.73
N ARG A 65 -1.60 -0.19 -13.66
CA ARG A 65 -0.86 0.96 -13.11
C ARG A 65 -1.41 1.33 -11.73
N MET A 66 -1.44 0.33 -10.87
CA MET A 66 -1.98 0.47 -9.52
C MET A 66 -1.15 -0.32 -8.52
N THR A 67 -1.10 0.23 -7.31
CA THR A 67 -0.59 -0.45 -6.12
C THR A 67 -1.69 -0.49 -5.09
N SER A 68 -1.91 -1.64 -4.47
CA SER A 68 -2.82 -1.77 -3.34
C SER A 68 -2.00 -2.05 -2.09
N ILE A 69 -2.19 -1.21 -1.07
CA ILE A 69 -1.47 -1.29 0.20
C ILE A 69 -2.47 -1.68 1.29
N TYR A 70 -2.06 -2.59 2.15
CA TYR A 70 -2.83 -3.05 3.30
C TYR A 70 -2.02 -2.80 4.56
N ILE A 71 -2.63 -2.06 5.50
CA ILE A 71 -2.01 -1.78 6.80
C ILE A 71 -2.77 -2.58 7.84
N GLY A 72 -2.10 -3.56 8.44
CA GLY A 72 -2.67 -4.38 9.49
C GLY A 72 -2.88 -3.57 10.77
N ARG A 73 -3.46 -4.23 11.77
CA ARG A 73 -3.76 -3.58 13.05
C ARG A 73 -2.49 -2.98 13.66
N ALA A 74 -2.52 -1.69 13.91
CA ALA A 74 -1.42 -0.97 14.53
C ALA A 74 -1.64 -0.85 16.04
N THR A 75 -0.56 -1.02 16.81
CA THR A 75 -0.62 -0.90 18.28
C THR A 75 -0.46 0.53 18.76
N SER A 76 -0.09 1.44 17.88
CA SER A 76 0.02 2.87 18.17
C SER A 76 -0.02 3.68 16.88
N PRO A 77 -0.31 4.99 16.96
CA PRO A 77 -0.23 5.87 15.78
C PRO A 77 1.14 5.84 15.11
N SER A 78 2.21 5.83 15.89
CA SER A 78 3.57 5.80 15.32
C SER A 78 3.85 4.49 14.58
N GLN A 79 3.33 3.37 15.06
CA GLN A 79 3.47 2.09 14.36
C GLN A 79 2.66 2.08 13.06
N PHE A 80 1.48 2.69 13.05
CA PHE A 80 0.71 2.84 11.81
C PHE A 80 1.52 3.59 10.75
N TRP A 81 2.06 4.75 11.12
CA TRP A 81 2.83 5.57 10.17
C TRP A 81 4.11 4.88 9.71
N ASN A 82 4.75 4.13 10.61
CA ASN A 82 5.95 3.36 10.25
C ASN A 82 5.63 2.29 9.20
N THR A 83 4.56 1.53 9.40
CA THR A 83 4.12 0.50 8.45
C THR A 83 3.71 1.14 7.12
N LEU A 84 2.94 2.21 7.17
CA LEU A 84 2.52 2.92 5.96
C LEU A 84 3.72 3.42 5.17
N ASN A 85 4.68 4.05 5.83
CA ASN A 85 5.89 4.56 5.19
C ASN A 85 6.65 3.43 4.48
N HIS A 86 6.77 2.28 5.14
CA HIS A 86 7.42 1.10 4.57
C HIS A 86 6.71 0.64 3.28
N GLU A 87 5.38 0.53 3.32
CA GLU A 87 4.62 0.06 2.16
C GLU A 87 4.59 1.10 1.04
N LEU A 88 4.58 2.40 1.36
CA LEU A 88 4.69 3.44 0.35
C LEU A 88 6.04 3.42 -0.37
N TYR A 89 7.09 2.97 0.29
CA TYR A 89 8.37 2.76 -0.36
C TYR A 89 8.26 1.68 -1.44
N HIS A 90 7.55 0.59 -1.17
CA HIS A 90 7.30 -0.44 -2.17
C HIS A 90 6.50 0.11 -3.36
N ALA A 91 5.52 0.97 -3.12
CA ALA A 91 4.79 1.64 -4.20
C ALA A 91 5.73 2.52 -5.04
N THR A 92 6.62 3.27 -4.37
CA THR A 92 7.61 4.11 -5.03
C THR A 92 8.50 3.28 -5.96
N THR A 93 9.03 2.16 -5.47
CA THR A 93 9.90 1.31 -6.28
C THR A 93 9.17 0.69 -7.46
N ALA A 94 7.91 0.30 -7.28
CA ALA A 94 7.10 -0.26 -8.37
C ALA A 94 6.87 0.76 -9.50
N ILE A 95 6.58 2.00 -9.15
CA ILE A 95 6.38 3.07 -10.13
C ILE A 95 7.69 3.37 -10.88
N ILE A 96 8.78 3.51 -10.14
CA ILE A 96 10.09 3.79 -10.74
C ILE A 96 10.53 2.67 -11.67
N ASP A 97 10.34 1.41 -11.25
CA ASP A 97 10.65 0.25 -12.10
C ASP A 97 9.84 0.27 -13.40
N TYR A 98 8.56 0.57 -13.30
CA TYR A 98 7.68 0.59 -14.47
C TYR A 98 8.16 1.61 -15.51
N TYR A 99 8.58 2.79 -15.05
CA TYR A 99 9.02 3.86 -15.94
C TYR A 99 10.51 3.82 -16.27
N GLY A 100 11.26 2.89 -15.66
CA GLY A 100 12.68 2.72 -15.94
C GLY A 100 13.57 3.83 -15.40
N GLU A 101 13.13 4.53 -14.37
CA GLU A 101 13.89 5.61 -13.75
C GLU A 101 14.90 5.07 -12.72
N PRO A 102 16.00 5.81 -12.44
CA PRO A 102 16.95 5.40 -11.42
C PRO A 102 16.35 5.45 -10.01
N TYR A 103 16.69 4.47 -9.18
CA TYR A 103 16.23 4.42 -7.79
C TYR A 103 16.92 5.41 -6.88
N ASP A 104 18.16 5.74 -7.19
CA ASP A 104 18.93 6.63 -6.36
C ASP A 104 18.50 8.07 -6.60
N GLN A 105 18.84 8.92 -5.65
CA GLN A 105 18.74 10.36 -5.83
C GLN A 105 17.34 10.90 -5.68
N GLU A 106 17.17 12.10 -6.18
CA GLU A 106 16.00 12.94 -6.01
C GLU A 106 14.71 12.38 -6.59
N PRO A 107 14.67 11.70 -7.76
CA PRO A 107 13.39 11.21 -8.29
C PRO A 107 12.67 10.26 -7.34
N ALA A 108 13.38 9.28 -6.75
CA ALA A 108 12.79 8.33 -5.83
C ALA A 108 12.37 9.00 -4.52
N ALA A 109 13.24 9.83 -3.97
CA ALA A 109 12.96 10.57 -2.74
C ALA A 109 11.77 11.51 -2.92
N HIS A 110 11.71 12.21 -4.04
CA HIS A 110 10.64 13.14 -4.35
C HIS A 110 9.29 12.41 -4.47
N LEU A 111 9.27 11.30 -5.20
CA LEU A 111 8.06 10.50 -5.36
C LEU A 111 7.57 9.94 -4.04
N HIS A 112 8.49 9.38 -3.23
CA HIS A 112 8.12 8.85 -1.91
C HIS A 112 7.55 9.94 -1.00
N GLY A 113 8.18 11.12 -1.00
CA GLY A 113 7.69 12.27 -0.23
C GLY A 113 6.30 12.71 -0.67
N GLU A 114 6.05 12.72 -1.98
CA GLU A 114 4.73 13.07 -2.53
C GLU A 114 3.66 12.04 -2.13
N LEU A 115 3.98 10.75 -2.21
CA LEU A 115 3.06 9.70 -1.76
C LEU A 115 2.76 9.83 -0.27
N MET A 116 3.76 10.13 0.54
CA MET A 116 3.58 10.35 1.98
C MET A 116 2.66 11.55 2.25
N ARG A 117 2.88 12.65 1.54
CA ARG A 117 2.04 13.85 1.67
C ARG A 117 0.59 13.55 1.33
N LEU A 118 0.35 12.88 0.20
CA LEU A 118 -0.99 12.49 -0.22
C LEU A 118 -1.66 11.56 0.80
N ALA A 119 -0.90 10.61 1.34
CA ALA A 119 -1.42 9.68 2.34
C ALA A 119 -1.81 10.39 3.63
N VAL A 120 -0.97 11.30 4.12
CA VAL A 120 -1.27 12.07 5.33
C VAL A 120 -2.54 12.90 5.14
N GLU A 121 -2.68 13.56 4.00
CA GLU A 121 -3.89 14.35 3.71
C GLU A 121 -5.15 13.48 3.63
N ALA A 122 -5.04 12.29 3.02
CA ALA A 122 -6.18 11.40 2.85
C ALA A 122 -6.62 10.73 4.14
N ILE A 123 -5.67 10.32 4.98
CA ILE A 123 -5.94 9.54 6.19
C ILE A 123 -6.29 10.43 7.38
N GLY A 124 -5.57 11.53 7.55
CA GLY A 124 -5.70 12.35 8.74
C GLY A 124 -5.19 11.62 9.98
N GLU A 125 -6.04 11.44 11.01
CA GLU A 125 -5.65 10.70 12.20
C GLU A 125 -6.06 9.23 12.07
N PRO A 126 -5.09 8.29 11.97
CA PRO A 126 -5.39 6.88 11.72
C PRO A 126 -5.89 6.13 12.94
N CYS A 127 -5.59 6.61 14.14
CA CYS A 127 -5.95 5.95 15.40
C CYS A 127 -6.73 6.91 16.29
N ARG A 128 -8.00 6.67 16.39
CA ARG A 128 -8.88 7.46 17.28
C ARG A 128 -9.28 6.65 18.48
#